data_38b666de8524a1d37d3b49a451ae2bd2
#
_entry.id   38b666de8524a1d37d3b49a451ae2bd2
#
_cell.length_a   1.000
_cell.length_b   1.000
_cell.length_c   1.000
_cell.angle_alpha   90.00
_cell.angle_beta   90.00
_cell.angle_gamma   90.00
#
_symmetry.space_group_name_H-M   'P 1'
#
loop_
_entity.id
_entity.type
_entity.pdbx_description
1 polymer ?
#
loop_
_entity_poly.entity_id
_entity_poly.type
_entity_poly.pdbx_seq_one_letter_code
_entity_poly.pdbx_strand_id
1 'polypeptide(L)'
;MHRPFRPVQNCRLEMDSMIVKQPPMEPADPGKLNASCLILAGGEGKRLTPDKPLLDIEGEPIVGRVARVVTSVFDQVVLVTNTPEKYRFLGLPHARDERPGCGPLMGIYSGLKKIRHDVAFVCGADMPFLREDLLRAEFDAITDEFDIVVPYPRGLPEFLHGYYRKRCLKVMGSNLDAGLFKIEMLRDRCRIRRLERAWFSARGLDEDLETAFVNINTLQEYQHWSGADSRRKAAAE
;
A
#
# COMPACT_ATOMS: atom_id res chain seq x y z
N MET A 1 -13.51 16.71 -68.25
CA MET A 1 -13.61 17.79 -67.22
C MET A 1 -13.04 17.23 -65.93
N HIS A 2 -11.72 17.47 -65.66
CA HIS A 2 -11.05 17.07 -64.44
C HIS A 2 -11.17 18.19 -63.39
N ARG A 3 -11.69 17.88 -62.20
CA ARG A 3 -11.62 18.78 -61.06
C ARG A 3 -10.29 18.52 -60.31
N PRO A 4 -9.53 19.54 -59.90
CA PRO A 4 -8.29 19.37 -59.20
C PRO A 4 -8.54 19.09 -57.70
N PHE A 5 -7.70 18.16 -57.19
CA PHE A 5 -7.59 17.78 -55.79
C PHE A 5 -7.10 18.98 -54.95
N ARG A 6 -7.82 19.34 -53.87
CA ARG A 6 -7.29 20.28 -52.84
C ARG A 6 -6.54 19.50 -51.79
N PRO A 7 -5.32 19.94 -51.39
CA PRO A 7 -4.63 19.31 -50.28
C PRO A 7 -5.28 19.68 -48.95
N VAL A 8 -5.43 18.65 -48.11
CA VAL A 8 -5.91 18.76 -46.71
C VAL A 8 -4.82 19.45 -45.90
N GLN A 9 -5.16 20.57 -45.28
CA GLN A 9 -4.29 21.29 -44.36
C GLN A 9 -3.96 20.40 -43.16
N ASN A 10 -2.65 20.29 -42.86
CA ASN A 10 -2.09 19.70 -41.65
C ASN A 10 -2.66 20.36 -40.41
N CYS A 11 -3.53 19.66 -39.70
CA CYS A 11 -3.88 19.98 -38.34
C CYS A 11 -2.71 19.51 -37.45
N ARG A 12 -1.75 20.35 -37.19
CA ARG A 12 -0.79 20.19 -36.09
C ARG A 12 -1.60 20.31 -34.81
N LEU A 13 -1.90 19.18 -34.20
CA LEU A 13 -2.33 19.11 -32.79
C LEU A 13 -1.15 19.55 -31.94
N GLU A 14 -1.22 20.76 -31.44
CA GLU A 14 -0.39 21.24 -30.34
C GLU A 14 -0.73 20.37 -29.11
N MET A 15 0.11 19.36 -28.88
CA MET A 15 0.16 18.67 -27.60
C MET A 15 0.88 19.60 -26.62
N ASP A 16 0.15 20.58 -26.10
CA ASP A 16 0.56 21.31 -24.91
C ASP A 16 0.67 20.28 -23.77
N SER A 17 1.90 19.97 -23.41
CA SER A 17 2.24 19.20 -22.25
C SER A 17 1.73 19.95 -21.01
N MET A 18 0.56 19.60 -20.51
CA MET A 18 0.13 19.96 -19.17
C MET A 18 1.09 19.28 -18.18
N ILE A 19 2.22 19.93 -17.95
CA ILE A 19 3.04 19.70 -16.76
C ILE A 19 2.17 20.14 -15.58
N VAL A 20 1.48 19.20 -14.96
CA VAL A 20 0.83 19.43 -13.67
C VAL A 20 1.98 19.73 -12.69
N LYS A 21 2.22 21.04 -12.45
CA LYS A 21 3.14 21.48 -11.40
C LYS A 21 2.67 20.84 -10.11
N GLN A 22 3.49 19.97 -9.55
CA GLN A 22 3.25 19.48 -8.19
C GLN A 22 3.22 20.70 -7.26
N PRO A 23 2.26 20.79 -6.33
CA PRO A 23 2.25 21.86 -5.36
C PRO A 23 3.58 21.90 -4.60
N PRO A 24 4.03 23.07 -4.14
CA PRO A 24 5.26 23.20 -3.38
C PRO A 24 5.21 22.23 -2.18
N MET A 25 6.31 21.56 -1.94
CA MET A 25 6.46 20.61 -0.84
C MET A 25 6.26 21.39 0.46
N GLU A 26 5.17 21.11 1.17
CA GLU A 26 5.04 21.57 2.55
C GLU A 26 6.19 20.96 3.37
N PRO A 27 6.76 21.71 4.33
CA PRO A 27 7.80 21.16 5.20
C PRO A 27 7.26 19.92 5.90
N ALA A 28 8.07 18.86 5.95
CA ALA A 28 7.69 17.60 6.58
C ALA A 28 7.31 17.86 8.06
N ASP A 29 6.22 17.28 8.52
CA ASP A 29 5.85 17.28 9.94
C ASP A 29 6.96 16.56 10.72
N PRO A 30 7.63 17.22 11.70
CA PRO A 30 8.77 16.64 12.40
C PRO A 30 8.44 15.35 13.18
N GLY A 31 7.15 15.05 13.38
CA GLY A 31 6.68 13.82 14.02
C GLY A 31 6.47 12.65 13.05
N LYS A 32 6.49 12.89 11.73
CA LYS A 32 6.21 11.89 10.71
C LYS A 32 7.46 11.39 10.01
N LEU A 33 7.39 10.13 9.51
CA LEU A 33 8.45 9.55 8.72
C LEU A 33 8.52 10.22 7.34
N ASN A 34 9.74 10.50 6.88
CA ASN A 34 10.01 10.99 5.52
C ASN A 34 9.81 9.85 4.49
N ALA A 35 8.61 9.33 4.45
CA ALA A 35 8.18 8.23 3.60
C ALA A 35 6.72 8.39 3.23
N SER A 36 6.30 7.73 2.16
CA SER A 36 4.88 7.61 1.80
C SER A 36 4.31 6.29 2.32
N CYS A 37 2.98 6.20 2.38
CA CYS A 37 2.28 4.95 2.61
C CYS A 37 1.31 4.67 1.44
N LEU A 38 1.22 3.40 1.03
CA LEU A 38 0.25 2.90 0.07
C LEU A 38 -0.69 1.93 0.79
N ILE A 39 -1.98 2.29 0.88
CA ILE A 39 -3.03 1.38 1.35
C ILE A 39 -3.63 0.70 0.13
N LEU A 40 -3.45 -0.60 -0.02
CA LEU A 40 -4.00 -1.36 -1.13
C LEU A 40 -5.44 -1.79 -0.80
N ALA A 41 -6.42 -1.09 -1.37
CA ALA A 41 -7.85 -1.37 -1.25
C ALA A 41 -8.42 -1.83 -2.59
N GLY A 42 -7.79 -2.84 -3.19
CA GLY A 42 -8.15 -3.43 -4.46
C GLY A 42 -8.01 -4.94 -4.40
N GLY A 43 -8.84 -5.62 -5.15
CA GLY A 43 -8.82 -7.05 -5.33
C GLY A 43 -10.25 -7.52 -5.62
N GLU A 44 -10.43 -8.27 -6.72
CA GLU A 44 -11.67 -9.01 -6.94
C GLU A 44 -11.71 -10.14 -5.90
N GLY A 45 -12.20 -9.82 -4.70
CA GLY A 45 -12.43 -10.79 -3.63
C GLY A 45 -13.45 -11.83 -4.04
N LYS A 46 -13.02 -12.85 -4.78
CA LYS A 46 -13.88 -13.98 -5.22
C LYS A 46 -14.38 -14.86 -4.07
N ARG A 47 -13.97 -14.60 -2.81
CA ARG A 47 -14.20 -15.54 -1.67
C ARG A 47 -15.06 -15.00 -0.55
N LEU A 48 -15.29 -13.71 -0.45
CA LEU A 48 -16.19 -13.05 0.52
C LEU A 48 -16.70 -11.73 -0.03
N THR A 49 -17.63 -11.10 0.68
CA THR A 49 -18.22 -9.82 0.28
C THR A 49 -17.20 -8.85 -0.34
N PRO A 50 -17.55 -8.17 -1.45
CA PRO A 50 -16.67 -7.23 -2.16
C PRO A 50 -16.17 -6.06 -1.30
N ASP A 51 -16.71 -5.87 -0.11
CA ASP A 51 -16.55 -4.69 0.73
C ASP A 51 -15.89 -4.99 2.10
N LYS A 52 -15.03 -6.03 2.19
CA LYS A 52 -14.30 -6.37 3.42
C LYS A 52 -13.63 -5.17 4.14
N PRO A 53 -12.91 -4.27 3.44
CA PRO A 53 -12.29 -3.14 4.12
C PRO A 53 -13.30 -2.17 4.76
N LEU A 54 -14.58 -2.27 4.38
CA LEU A 54 -15.67 -1.46 4.92
C LEU A 54 -16.43 -2.14 6.07
N LEU A 55 -16.06 -3.39 6.41
CA LEU A 55 -16.63 -4.05 7.60
C LEU A 55 -16.22 -3.29 8.86
N ASP A 56 -17.17 -3.15 9.77
CA ASP A 56 -16.99 -2.41 11.01
C ASP A 56 -16.36 -3.29 12.11
N ILE A 57 -15.34 -2.77 12.78
CA ILE A 57 -14.84 -3.31 14.03
C ILE A 57 -14.96 -2.20 15.08
N GLU A 58 -15.83 -2.39 16.06
CA GLU A 58 -16.09 -1.45 17.17
C GLU A 58 -16.44 -0.02 16.71
N GLY A 59 -17.32 0.10 15.72
CA GLY A 59 -17.81 1.41 15.24
C GLY A 59 -16.89 2.10 14.23
N GLU A 60 -15.79 1.45 13.77
CA GLU A 60 -14.89 2.00 12.77
C GLU A 60 -14.65 0.99 11.62
N PRO A 61 -14.80 1.36 10.34
CA PRO A 61 -14.43 0.49 9.23
C PRO A 61 -12.96 0.05 9.30
N ILE A 62 -12.67 -1.20 8.94
CA ILE A 62 -11.30 -1.76 8.96
C ILE A 62 -10.30 -0.81 8.26
N VAL A 63 -10.63 -0.34 7.07
CA VAL A 63 -9.78 0.61 6.32
C VAL A 63 -9.63 1.96 7.03
N GLY A 64 -10.62 2.38 7.82
CA GLY A 64 -10.56 3.58 8.65
C GLY A 64 -9.47 3.44 9.73
N ARG A 65 -9.45 2.30 10.44
CA ARG A 65 -8.40 1.97 11.41
C ARG A 65 -7.02 1.97 10.77
N VAL A 66 -6.86 1.32 9.61
CA VAL A 66 -5.61 1.34 8.83
C VAL A 66 -5.21 2.79 8.52
N ALA A 67 -6.12 3.57 7.94
CA ALA A 67 -5.86 4.95 7.54
C ALA A 67 -5.45 5.83 8.74
N ARG A 68 -6.11 5.69 9.88
CA ARG A 68 -5.80 6.43 11.11
C ARG A 68 -4.37 6.18 11.58
N VAL A 69 -3.93 4.90 11.64
CA VAL A 69 -2.56 4.56 12.05
C VAL A 69 -1.53 5.07 11.05
N VAL A 70 -1.72 4.85 9.75
CA VAL A 70 -0.70 5.25 8.78
C VAL A 70 -0.65 6.77 8.58
N THR A 71 -1.75 7.49 8.76
CA THR A 71 -1.74 8.96 8.67
C THR A 71 -1.07 9.62 9.88
N SER A 72 -0.99 8.96 11.05
CA SER A 72 -0.18 9.46 12.18
C SER A 72 1.32 9.28 11.96
N VAL A 73 1.71 8.26 11.16
CA VAL A 73 3.12 7.86 10.98
C VAL A 73 3.76 8.50 9.74
N PHE A 74 3.02 8.55 8.62
CA PHE A 74 3.59 8.91 7.31
C PHE A 74 3.20 10.32 6.86
N ASP A 75 4.14 10.99 6.22
CA ASP A 75 3.96 12.34 5.68
C ASP A 75 3.04 12.37 4.43
N GLN A 76 2.94 11.26 3.70
CA GLN A 76 2.02 11.08 2.59
C GLN A 76 1.36 9.71 2.64
N VAL A 77 0.03 9.67 2.54
CA VAL A 77 -0.74 8.43 2.41
C VAL A 77 -1.53 8.46 1.11
N VAL A 78 -1.46 7.38 0.32
CA VAL A 78 -2.19 7.21 -0.95
C VAL A 78 -2.98 5.92 -0.89
N LEU A 79 -4.28 6.01 -1.14
CA LEU A 79 -5.14 4.83 -1.29
C LEU A 79 -5.04 4.31 -2.73
N VAL A 80 -4.68 3.03 -2.89
CA VAL A 80 -4.64 2.38 -4.21
C VAL A 80 -5.91 1.56 -4.39
N THR A 81 -6.79 2.01 -5.27
CA THR A 81 -8.11 1.37 -5.50
C THR A 81 -8.67 1.70 -6.87
N ASN A 82 -9.41 0.78 -7.46
CA ASN A 82 -10.15 1.00 -8.70
C ASN A 82 -11.56 1.54 -8.47
N THR A 83 -12.01 1.59 -7.20
CA THR A 83 -13.34 2.09 -6.76
C THR A 83 -13.22 3.18 -5.70
N PRO A 84 -12.57 4.34 -6.01
CA PRO A 84 -12.30 5.38 -5.01
C PRO A 84 -13.58 6.00 -4.41
N GLU A 85 -14.70 5.91 -5.10
CA GLU A 85 -15.99 6.38 -4.60
C GLU A 85 -16.44 5.72 -3.31
N LYS A 86 -16.04 4.45 -3.05
CA LYS A 86 -16.35 3.72 -1.82
C LYS A 86 -15.60 4.24 -0.60
N TYR A 87 -14.47 4.91 -0.82
CA TYR A 87 -13.52 5.33 0.22
C TYR A 87 -13.42 6.84 0.39
N ARG A 88 -14.38 7.61 -0.18
CA ARG A 88 -14.38 9.08 -0.09
C ARG A 88 -14.34 9.62 1.33
N PHE A 89 -14.91 8.90 2.27
CA PHE A 89 -14.94 9.27 3.69
C PHE A 89 -13.55 9.34 4.34
N LEU A 90 -12.53 8.69 3.76
CA LEU A 90 -11.16 8.76 4.24
C LEU A 90 -10.47 10.09 3.89
N GLY A 91 -10.95 10.84 2.91
CA GLY A 91 -10.32 12.09 2.47
C GLY A 91 -8.91 11.92 1.88
N LEU A 92 -8.49 10.70 1.56
CA LEU A 92 -7.14 10.41 1.07
C LEU A 92 -7.01 10.57 -0.45
N PRO A 93 -5.86 11.07 -0.94
CA PRO A 93 -5.53 10.97 -2.36
C PRO A 93 -5.50 9.51 -2.79
N HIS A 94 -5.84 9.24 -4.05
CA HIS A 94 -5.92 7.87 -4.55
C HIS A 94 -5.15 7.67 -5.86
N ALA A 95 -4.77 6.42 -6.09
CA ALA A 95 -4.24 5.91 -7.35
C ALA A 95 -5.10 4.74 -7.83
N ARG A 96 -5.17 4.56 -9.16
CA ARG A 96 -5.82 3.39 -9.78
C ARG A 96 -4.75 2.49 -10.39
N ASP A 97 -5.04 1.20 -10.49
CA ASP A 97 -4.20 0.27 -11.23
C ASP A 97 -4.09 0.70 -12.69
N GLU A 98 -2.87 0.80 -13.21
CA GLU A 98 -2.66 1.10 -14.64
C GLU A 98 -3.18 -0.03 -15.54
N ARG A 99 -3.16 -1.26 -15.04
CA ARG A 99 -3.68 -2.47 -15.70
C ARG A 99 -4.50 -3.28 -14.68
N PRO A 100 -5.81 -3.13 -14.62
CA PRO A 100 -6.67 -3.88 -13.70
C PRO A 100 -6.53 -5.40 -13.88
N GLY A 101 -6.69 -6.16 -12.80
CA GLY A 101 -6.61 -7.62 -12.83
C GLY A 101 -5.21 -8.22 -12.73
N CYS A 102 -4.16 -7.40 -12.60
CA CYS A 102 -2.76 -7.85 -12.46
C CYS A 102 -2.32 -8.05 -10.99
N GLY A 103 -3.26 -8.16 -10.06
CA GLY A 103 -3.00 -8.45 -8.65
C GLY A 103 -2.30 -7.32 -7.87
N PRO A 104 -1.87 -7.60 -6.62
CA PRO A 104 -1.34 -6.58 -5.74
C PRO A 104 -0.01 -5.96 -6.23
N LEU A 105 0.78 -6.67 -7.04
CA LEU A 105 2.00 -6.11 -7.63
C LEU A 105 1.70 -4.87 -8.49
N MET A 106 0.60 -4.88 -9.24
CA MET A 106 0.17 -3.73 -10.03
C MET A 106 -0.24 -2.56 -9.14
N GLY A 107 -0.95 -2.83 -8.05
CA GLY A 107 -1.31 -1.79 -7.08
C GLY A 107 -0.08 -1.10 -6.50
N ILE A 108 0.93 -1.87 -6.08
CA ILE A 108 2.21 -1.33 -5.59
C ILE A 108 2.89 -0.50 -6.67
N TYR A 109 2.99 -1.03 -7.89
CA TYR A 109 3.61 -0.35 -9.03
C TYR A 109 2.93 1.00 -9.33
N SER A 110 1.60 1.00 -9.46
CA SER A 110 0.82 2.20 -9.74
C SER A 110 0.91 3.23 -8.61
N GLY A 111 0.87 2.75 -7.35
CA GLY A 111 1.03 3.57 -6.17
C GLY A 111 2.41 4.22 -6.07
N LEU A 112 3.50 3.45 -6.25
CA LEU A 112 4.87 3.97 -6.21
C LEU A 112 5.14 5.07 -7.25
N LYS A 113 4.44 5.08 -8.37
CA LYS A 113 4.52 6.16 -9.36
C LYS A 113 3.84 7.45 -8.90
N LYS A 114 2.95 7.39 -7.90
CA LYS A 114 2.18 8.54 -7.38
C LYS A 114 2.75 9.16 -6.11
N ILE A 115 3.64 8.45 -5.41
CA ILE A 115 4.25 8.99 -4.20
C ILE A 115 5.33 10.02 -4.50
N ARG A 116 5.58 10.92 -3.53
CA ARG A 116 6.64 11.93 -3.61
C ARG A 116 7.98 11.41 -3.09
N HIS A 117 7.97 10.59 -2.03
CA HIS A 117 9.18 10.05 -1.40
C HIS A 117 9.79 8.90 -2.22
N ASP A 118 11.09 8.61 -1.99
CA ASP A 118 11.77 7.45 -2.60
C ASP A 118 11.30 6.12 -2.02
N VAL A 119 10.79 6.14 -0.79
CA VAL A 119 10.36 4.97 -0.03
C VAL A 119 8.87 5.05 0.27
N ALA A 120 8.16 3.93 0.12
CA ALA A 120 6.81 3.76 0.62
C ALA A 120 6.67 2.52 1.49
N PHE A 121 5.96 2.65 2.59
CA PHE A 121 5.32 1.54 3.26
C PHE A 121 4.10 1.08 2.46
N VAL A 122 3.91 -0.23 2.34
CA VAL A 122 2.76 -0.83 1.64
C VAL A 122 2.00 -1.70 2.62
N CYS A 123 0.70 -1.49 2.74
CA CYS A 123 -0.17 -2.35 3.55
C CYS A 123 -1.49 -2.68 2.86
N GLY A 124 -2.12 -3.77 3.29
CA GLY A 124 -3.49 -4.10 2.90
C GLY A 124 -4.50 -3.21 3.63
N ALA A 125 -5.63 -2.92 2.96
CA ALA A 125 -6.77 -2.23 3.58
C ALA A 125 -7.54 -3.10 4.57
N ASP A 126 -7.16 -4.36 4.72
CA ASP A 126 -7.75 -5.40 5.57
C ASP A 126 -6.87 -5.80 6.76
N MET A 127 -5.90 -4.93 7.15
CA MET A 127 -4.96 -5.10 8.26
C MET A 127 -5.30 -4.18 9.45
N PRO A 128 -6.34 -4.46 10.26
CA PRO A 128 -6.86 -3.53 11.26
C PRO A 128 -5.94 -3.30 12.47
N PHE A 129 -4.91 -4.11 12.65
CA PHE A 129 -4.06 -4.13 13.85
C PHE A 129 -2.64 -3.61 13.61
N LEU A 130 -2.45 -2.74 12.61
CA LEU A 130 -1.17 -2.08 12.40
C LEU A 130 -0.70 -1.36 13.67
N ARG A 131 0.60 -1.44 13.94
CA ARG A 131 1.23 -0.84 15.12
C ARG A 131 2.24 0.22 14.70
N GLU A 132 2.10 1.43 15.22
CA GLU A 132 2.96 2.57 14.92
C GLU A 132 4.43 2.31 15.28
N ASP A 133 4.69 1.67 16.44
CA ASP A 133 6.04 1.34 16.90
C ASP A 133 6.76 0.37 15.95
N LEU A 134 6.03 -0.63 15.40
CA LEU A 134 6.58 -1.53 14.39
C LEU A 134 6.90 -0.78 13.10
N LEU A 135 5.98 0.06 12.60
CA LEU A 135 6.17 0.81 11.37
C LEU A 135 7.41 1.71 11.46
N ARG A 136 7.61 2.39 12.59
CA ARG A 136 8.79 3.23 12.83
C ARG A 136 10.07 2.41 12.91
N ALA A 137 10.07 1.33 13.67
CA ALA A 137 11.25 0.47 13.80
C ALA A 137 11.65 -0.18 12.47
N GLU A 138 10.68 -0.64 11.67
CA GLU A 138 10.93 -1.20 10.34
C GLU A 138 11.48 -0.15 9.36
N PHE A 139 11.05 1.11 9.48
CA PHE A 139 11.61 2.22 8.70
C PHE A 139 13.10 2.42 8.98
N ASP A 140 13.52 2.32 10.23
CA ASP A 140 14.93 2.43 10.64
C ASP A 140 15.80 1.29 10.08
N ALA A 141 15.17 0.19 9.63
CA ALA A 141 15.87 -0.91 8.98
C ALA A 141 16.19 -0.66 7.49
N ILE A 142 15.71 0.45 6.92
CA ILE A 142 15.93 0.79 5.51
C ILE A 142 17.34 1.37 5.34
N THR A 143 18.14 0.70 4.51
CA THR A 143 19.47 1.17 4.08
C THR A 143 19.55 1.22 2.56
N ASP A 144 20.59 1.83 2.01
CA ASP A 144 20.77 1.89 0.55
C ASP A 144 21.13 0.53 -0.08
N GLU A 145 21.50 -0.45 0.73
CA GLU A 145 21.77 -1.81 0.28
C GLU A 145 20.52 -2.55 -0.17
N PHE A 146 19.34 -2.23 0.41
CA PHE A 146 18.12 -2.96 0.17
C PHE A 146 17.10 -2.16 -0.64
N ASP A 147 16.41 -2.87 -1.52
CA ASP A 147 15.34 -2.35 -2.36
C ASP A 147 13.97 -2.49 -1.66
N ILE A 148 13.85 -3.52 -0.82
CA ILE A 148 12.63 -3.88 -0.09
C ILE A 148 13.02 -4.32 1.33
N VAL A 149 12.22 -3.91 2.32
CA VAL A 149 12.30 -4.41 3.71
C VAL A 149 10.99 -5.12 4.01
N VAL A 150 11.04 -6.39 4.41
CA VAL A 150 9.86 -7.24 4.61
C VAL A 150 9.97 -7.99 5.95
N PRO A 151 8.95 -7.91 6.81
CA PRO A 151 8.82 -8.75 8.00
C PRO A 151 8.60 -10.23 7.67
N TYR A 152 9.15 -11.08 8.55
CA TYR A 152 8.99 -12.54 8.54
C TYR A 152 8.57 -13.02 9.94
N PRO A 153 7.45 -12.57 10.50
CA PRO A 153 7.08 -12.82 11.89
C PRO A 153 6.89 -14.32 12.21
N ARG A 154 6.45 -15.08 11.22
CA ARG A 154 6.19 -16.53 11.30
C ARG A 154 7.03 -17.32 10.29
N GLY A 155 8.20 -16.80 9.88
CA GLY A 155 9.05 -17.41 8.87
C GLY A 155 8.54 -17.28 7.42
N LEU A 156 7.40 -16.63 7.23
CA LEU A 156 6.84 -16.29 5.92
C LEU A 156 6.84 -14.77 5.72
N PRO A 157 7.07 -14.29 4.49
CA PRO A 157 7.12 -12.86 4.19
C PRO A 157 5.73 -12.23 4.21
N GLU A 158 5.63 -11.09 4.85
CA GLU A 158 4.45 -10.23 4.81
C GLU A 158 4.64 -9.11 3.78
N PHE A 159 4.57 -9.44 2.50
CA PHE A 159 4.83 -8.48 1.41
C PHE A 159 3.83 -7.31 1.38
N LEU A 160 2.64 -7.48 1.93
CA LEU A 160 1.67 -6.39 2.12
C LEU A 160 1.76 -5.77 3.51
N HIS A 161 2.93 -5.83 4.12
CA HIS A 161 3.37 -5.09 5.28
C HIS A 161 4.88 -4.88 5.15
N GLY A 162 5.30 -4.00 4.26
CA GLY A 162 6.72 -3.81 4.00
C GLY A 162 7.04 -2.50 3.31
N TYR A 163 8.32 -2.16 3.30
CA TYR A 163 8.82 -0.95 2.67
C TYR A 163 9.43 -1.24 1.31
N TYR A 164 9.13 -0.39 0.34
CA TYR A 164 9.55 -0.51 -1.06
C TYR A 164 10.18 0.79 -1.54
N ARG A 165 11.36 0.72 -2.16
CA ARG A 165 11.96 1.86 -2.82
C ARG A 165 11.43 2.04 -4.24
N LYS A 166 11.33 3.28 -4.72
CA LYS A 166 10.93 3.60 -6.10
C LYS A 166 11.77 2.89 -7.16
N ARG A 167 13.04 2.59 -6.89
CA ARG A 167 13.89 1.87 -7.83
C ARG A 167 13.39 0.44 -8.16
N CYS A 168 12.50 -0.14 -7.33
CA CYS A 168 11.81 -1.38 -7.64
C CYS A 168 10.88 -1.27 -8.86
N LEU A 169 10.44 -0.06 -9.24
CA LEU A 169 9.55 0.17 -10.39
C LEU A 169 10.07 -0.49 -11.67
N LYS A 170 11.38 -0.44 -11.93
CA LYS A 170 11.97 -1.06 -13.11
C LYS A 170 11.77 -2.58 -13.13
N VAL A 171 12.00 -3.24 -12.00
CA VAL A 171 11.81 -4.69 -11.86
C VAL A 171 10.34 -5.05 -11.92
N MET A 172 9.51 -4.31 -11.19
CA MET A 172 8.05 -4.52 -11.18
C MET A 172 7.46 -4.38 -12.59
N GLY A 173 7.82 -3.30 -13.32
CA GLY A 173 7.37 -3.09 -14.70
C GLY A 173 7.74 -4.26 -15.61
N SER A 174 9.01 -4.70 -15.56
CA SER A 174 9.48 -5.84 -16.34
C SER A 174 8.74 -7.15 -16.00
N ASN A 175 8.43 -7.40 -14.71
CA ASN A 175 7.65 -8.58 -14.31
C ASN A 175 6.21 -8.48 -14.82
N LEU A 176 5.57 -7.32 -14.67
CA LEU A 176 4.20 -7.08 -15.15
C LEU A 176 4.08 -7.24 -16.67
N ASP A 177 5.08 -6.79 -17.43
CA ASP A 177 5.11 -6.95 -18.89
C ASP A 177 5.34 -8.41 -19.30
N ALA A 178 6.00 -9.21 -18.48
CA ALA A 178 6.18 -10.64 -18.65
C ALA A 178 4.99 -11.48 -18.13
N GLY A 179 3.91 -10.86 -17.63
CA GLY A 179 2.76 -11.57 -17.06
C GLY A 179 3.01 -12.19 -15.68
N LEU A 180 4.07 -11.76 -14.99
CA LEU A 180 4.45 -12.23 -13.66
C LEU A 180 3.84 -11.30 -12.59
N PHE A 181 2.63 -11.61 -12.15
CA PHE A 181 1.83 -10.72 -11.28
C PHE A 181 2.02 -10.95 -9.78
N LYS A 182 2.77 -11.99 -9.39
CA LYS A 182 3.01 -12.32 -7.98
C LYS A 182 4.13 -11.47 -7.40
N ILE A 183 3.91 -10.90 -6.21
CA ILE A 183 4.92 -10.07 -5.51
C ILE A 183 6.17 -10.88 -5.20
N GLU A 184 6.03 -12.17 -4.90
CA GLU A 184 7.13 -13.07 -4.58
C GLU A 184 8.18 -13.15 -5.69
N MET A 185 7.82 -12.85 -6.94
CA MET A 185 8.75 -12.79 -8.07
C MET A 185 9.79 -11.67 -7.95
N LEU A 186 9.62 -10.74 -7.01
CA LEU A 186 10.61 -9.72 -6.72
C LEU A 186 11.84 -10.28 -5.99
N ARG A 187 11.73 -11.45 -5.35
CA ARG A 187 12.84 -12.06 -4.56
C ARG A 187 14.10 -12.27 -5.37
N ASP A 188 13.96 -12.67 -6.62
CA ASP A 188 15.09 -13.05 -7.46
C ASP A 188 15.78 -11.84 -8.10
N ARG A 189 15.17 -10.66 -8.02
CA ARG A 189 15.60 -9.47 -8.77
C ARG A 189 15.74 -8.21 -7.91
N CYS A 190 15.28 -8.23 -6.67
CA CYS A 190 15.40 -7.14 -5.70
C CYS A 190 16.18 -7.62 -4.47
N ARG A 191 16.97 -6.72 -3.89
CA ARG A 191 17.68 -6.98 -2.62
C ARG A 191 16.69 -6.78 -1.48
N ILE A 192 16.35 -7.89 -0.82
CA ILE A 192 15.34 -7.89 0.24
C ILE A 192 16.01 -8.01 1.59
N ARG A 193 15.78 -7.05 2.49
CA ARG A 193 16.07 -7.18 3.91
C ARG A 193 14.91 -7.91 4.58
N ARG A 194 15.22 -9.06 5.19
CA ARG A 194 14.26 -9.83 5.97
C ARG A 194 14.36 -9.41 7.42
N LEU A 195 13.21 -9.12 8.03
CA LEU A 195 13.10 -8.86 9.46
C LEU A 195 12.48 -10.10 10.12
N GLU A 196 13.34 -11.00 10.56
CA GLU A 196 12.92 -12.24 11.25
C GLU A 196 12.40 -11.92 12.66
N ARG A 197 11.64 -12.82 13.29
CA ARG A 197 11.10 -12.63 14.65
C ARG A 197 12.16 -12.16 15.64
N ALA A 198 13.38 -12.72 15.59
CA ALA A 198 14.48 -12.34 16.46
C ALA A 198 14.87 -10.85 16.34
N TRP A 199 14.67 -10.24 15.16
CA TRP A 199 14.93 -8.82 14.95
C TRP A 199 13.97 -7.94 15.77
N PHE A 200 12.70 -8.34 15.87
CA PHE A 200 11.67 -7.67 16.67
C PHE A 200 11.91 -7.90 18.16
N SER A 201 12.18 -9.14 18.59
CA SER A 201 12.47 -9.49 19.99
C SER A 201 13.67 -8.72 20.54
N ALA A 202 14.73 -8.54 19.74
CA ALA A 202 15.91 -7.75 20.14
C ALA A 202 15.59 -6.25 20.38
N ARG A 203 14.39 -5.79 20.01
CA ARG A 203 13.91 -4.42 20.18
C ARG A 203 12.74 -4.30 21.15
N GLY A 204 12.36 -5.40 21.81
CA GLY A 204 11.19 -5.45 22.68
C GLY A 204 9.85 -5.27 21.96
N LEU A 205 9.78 -5.64 20.67
CA LEU A 205 8.62 -5.46 19.79
C LEU A 205 7.87 -6.76 19.52
N ASP A 206 8.16 -7.83 20.22
CA ASP A 206 7.61 -9.18 20.01
C ASP A 206 6.30 -9.45 20.76
N GLU A 207 5.91 -8.58 21.68
CA GLU A 207 4.59 -8.66 22.32
C GLU A 207 3.48 -8.45 21.25
N ASP A 208 2.55 -9.39 21.20
CA ASP A 208 1.44 -9.40 20.23
C ASP A 208 1.89 -9.20 18.75
N LEU A 209 3.15 -9.52 18.43
CA LEU A 209 3.74 -9.29 17.10
C LEU A 209 2.88 -9.87 15.97
N GLU A 210 2.37 -11.10 16.16
CA GLU A 210 1.60 -11.78 15.12
C GLU A 210 0.26 -11.11 14.82
N THR A 211 -0.32 -10.45 15.81
CA THR A 211 -1.59 -9.71 15.66
C THR A 211 -1.44 -8.54 14.69
N ALA A 212 -0.28 -7.86 14.70
CA ALA A 212 -0.01 -6.73 13.81
C ALA A 212 -0.03 -7.11 12.31
N PHE A 213 0.16 -8.39 12.00
CA PHE A 213 0.18 -8.91 10.63
C PHE A 213 -1.10 -9.67 10.24
N VAL A 214 -2.15 -9.57 11.06
CA VAL A 214 -3.44 -10.22 10.75
C VAL A 214 -4.13 -9.49 9.61
N ASN A 215 -4.49 -10.27 8.58
CA ASN A 215 -5.39 -9.84 7.51
C ASN A 215 -6.77 -10.49 7.75
N ILE A 216 -7.82 -9.71 7.75
CA ILE A 216 -9.19 -10.24 7.87
C ILE A 216 -9.67 -10.66 6.47
N ASN A 217 -9.61 -11.97 6.21
CA ASN A 217 -9.93 -12.54 4.90
C ASN A 217 -11.25 -13.28 4.84
N THR A 218 -11.77 -13.73 5.99
CA THR A 218 -12.96 -14.55 6.11
C THR A 218 -13.96 -13.96 7.09
N LEU A 219 -15.26 -14.34 6.96
CA LEU A 219 -16.28 -13.95 7.91
C LEU A 219 -15.97 -14.52 9.31
N GLN A 220 -15.37 -15.70 9.40
CA GLN A 220 -14.97 -16.32 10.66
C GLN A 220 -13.87 -15.50 11.35
N GLU A 221 -12.84 -15.06 10.61
CA GLU A 221 -11.80 -14.17 11.13
C GLU A 221 -12.40 -12.85 11.59
N TYR A 222 -13.31 -12.26 10.80
CA TYR A 222 -14.03 -11.05 11.19
C TYR A 222 -14.81 -11.23 12.49
N GLN A 223 -15.59 -12.30 12.61
CA GLN A 223 -16.36 -12.60 13.83
C GLN A 223 -15.45 -12.85 15.04
N HIS A 224 -14.33 -13.53 14.82
CA HIS A 224 -13.33 -13.76 15.87
C HIS A 224 -12.79 -12.45 16.41
N TRP A 225 -12.34 -11.56 15.53
CA TRP A 225 -11.67 -10.32 15.93
C TRP A 225 -12.65 -9.24 16.40
N SER A 226 -13.83 -9.09 15.80
CA SER A 226 -14.87 -8.18 16.28
C SER A 226 -15.38 -8.56 17.68
N GLY A 227 -15.43 -9.85 18.02
CA GLY A 227 -15.82 -10.35 19.36
C GLY A 227 -14.67 -10.35 20.38
N ALA A 228 -13.42 -10.47 19.95
CA ALA A 228 -12.25 -10.52 20.83
C ALA A 228 -11.83 -9.12 21.31
N ASP A 229 -11.98 -8.11 20.47
CA ASP A 229 -11.65 -6.71 20.79
C ASP A 229 -12.58 -6.18 21.89
N SER A 230 -13.86 -6.53 21.83
CA SER A 230 -14.83 -6.21 22.91
C SER A 230 -14.45 -6.83 24.27
N ARG A 231 -13.82 -8.00 24.27
CA ARG A 231 -13.35 -8.67 25.50
C ARG A 231 -12.07 -8.09 26.07
N ARG A 232 -11.17 -7.57 25.21
CA ARG A 232 -9.94 -6.88 25.66
C ARG A 232 -10.24 -5.56 26.37
N LYS A 233 -11.23 -4.78 25.91
CA LYS A 233 -11.67 -3.55 26.59
C LYS A 233 -12.34 -3.86 27.94
N ALA A 234 -13.21 -4.88 27.99
CA ALA A 234 -13.87 -5.28 29.25
C ALA A 234 -12.91 -5.86 30.30
N ALA A 235 -11.70 -6.25 29.93
CA ALA A 235 -10.66 -6.72 30.86
C ALA A 235 -9.69 -5.61 31.29
N ALA A 236 -9.75 -4.42 30.68
CA ALA A 236 -8.91 -3.26 30.99
C ALA A 236 -9.65 -2.18 31.79
N GLU A 237 -10.98 -2.31 31.99
CA GLU A 237 -11.83 -1.53 32.88
C GLU A 237 -12.00 -2.26 34.25
#